data_cd76b21d4ec161a01bb8828954d45acd
#
_entry.id   cd76b21d4ec161a01bb8828954d45acd
#
_cell.length_a   1.000
_cell.length_b   1.000
_cell.length_c   1.000
_cell.angle_alpha   90.00
_cell.angle_beta   90.00
_cell.angle_gamma   90.00
#
_symmetry.space_group_name_H-M   'P 1'
#
loop_
_entity.id
_entity.type
_entity.pdbx_description
1 polymer ?
#
loop_
_entity_poly.entity_id
_entity_poly.type
_entity_poly.pdbx_seq_one_letter_code
_entity_poly.pdbx_strand_id
1 'polypeptide(L)'
;FLQSDDFEQICKIIMSKDYEILQVAALLILITEKSLNEKSLSAFVRQILRYSQTFSDESEMIDICGTGGDGFKSINVSTTSAFILAALGVKVAKHGNRAISSSSGSTDVLEALNIVTPNTLESALKQLNNQGLSFLHAPFFHPLVGELKEIRSRLGVRTVFNVLGPLLHPNLKLKYQLMGNYHAPVHRLLIEVLKNLGRKKALVVRGNDGMDELSICDESKIYELCEGEILEYSICPEQFGFKRAFHSEIIGSSAYDNAKDLKDILSGRMQGAKFDLVVLNAMFALYTANKASSPLVAKDMILEAIYSGKVIEYFKEYQAYAKA
;
A
#
# COMPACT_ATOMS: atom_id res chain seq x y z
N PHE A 1 -15.73 15.04 -18.89
CA PHE A 1 -14.83 14.64 -17.79
C PHE A 1 -14.35 15.88 -17.06
N LEU A 2 -14.25 15.83 -15.72
CA LEU A 2 -13.70 16.91 -14.90
C LEU A 2 -12.22 17.15 -15.21
N GLN A 3 -11.82 18.42 -15.17
CA GLN A 3 -10.46 18.88 -15.43
C GLN A 3 -9.78 19.32 -14.14
N SER A 4 -8.52 19.72 -14.22
CA SER A 4 -7.72 20.13 -13.06
C SER A 4 -8.38 21.26 -12.26
N ASP A 5 -8.94 22.26 -12.94
CA ASP A 5 -9.56 23.45 -12.32
C ASP A 5 -10.86 23.09 -11.59
N ASP A 6 -11.64 22.14 -12.13
CA ASP A 6 -12.83 21.61 -11.46
C ASP A 6 -12.46 20.94 -10.14
N PHE A 7 -11.41 20.08 -10.15
CA PHE A 7 -10.92 19.43 -8.95
C PHE A 7 -10.32 20.40 -7.95
N GLU A 8 -9.67 21.49 -8.41
CA GLU A 8 -9.19 22.54 -7.52
C GLU A 8 -10.35 23.21 -6.78
N GLN A 9 -11.42 23.56 -7.49
CA GLN A 9 -12.64 24.12 -6.91
C GLN A 9 -13.27 23.16 -5.88
N ILE A 10 -13.41 21.89 -6.24
CA ILE A 10 -13.96 20.86 -5.37
C ILE A 10 -13.14 20.75 -4.08
N CYS A 11 -11.81 20.71 -4.17
CA CYS A 11 -10.95 20.64 -2.99
C CYS A 11 -11.06 21.90 -2.11
N LYS A 12 -11.15 23.10 -2.72
CA LYS A 12 -11.37 24.36 -1.99
C LYS A 12 -12.67 24.33 -1.20
N ILE A 13 -13.77 23.92 -1.82
CA ILE A 13 -15.09 23.84 -1.18
C ILE A 13 -15.04 22.84 -0.02
N ILE A 14 -14.46 21.66 -0.21
CA ILE A 14 -14.34 20.66 0.87
C ILE A 14 -13.53 21.21 2.04
N MET A 15 -12.41 21.88 1.80
CA MET A 15 -11.55 22.43 2.85
C MET A 15 -12.14 23.63 3.56
N SER A 16 -12.95 24.44 2.88
CA SER A 16 -13.66 25.57 3.50
C SER A 16 -14.82 25.13 4.40
N LYS A 17 -15.28 23.88 4.26
CA LYS A 17 -16.49 23.33 4.94
C LYS A 17 -17.78 24.08 4.60
N ASP A 18 -17.77 24.89 3.54
CA ASP A 18 -18.92 25.62 3.04
C ASP A 18 -19.64 24.80 1.97
N TYR A 19 -20.31 23.74 2.41
CA TYR A 19 -21.04 22.83 1.51
C TYR A 19 -22.20 22.11 2.23
N GLU A 20 -23.18 21.73 1.44
CA GLU A 20 -24.21 20.81 1.87
C GLU A 20 -23.77 19.35 1.71
N ILE A 21 -23.91 18.53 2.74
CA ILE A 21 -23.48 17.12 2.74
C ILE A 21 -24.02 16.34 1.53
N LEU A 22 -25.29 16.57 1.18
CA LEU A 22 -25.94 15.89 0.04
C LEU A 22 -25.30 16.26 -1.30
N GLN A 23 -24.84 17.50 -1.46
CA GLN A 23 -24.17 17.95 -2.68
C GLN A 23 -22.83 17.25 -2.84
N VAL A 24 -22.02 17.19 -1.78
CA VAL A 24 -20.73 16.50 -1.81
C VAL A 24 -20.94 14.99 -2.01
N ALA A 25 -21.93 14.39 -1.36
CA ALA A 25 -22.27 12.98 -1.57
C ALA A 25 -22.60 12.68 -3.03
N ALA A 26 -23.48 13.49 -3.66
CA ALA A 26 -23.83 13.36 -5.08
C ALA A 26 -22.59 13.55 -5.99
N LEU A 27 -21.75 14.55 -5.68
CA LEU A 27 -20.53 14.81 -6.42
C LEU A 27 -19.55 13.62 -6.37
N LEU A 28 -19.38 12.98 -5.22
CA LEU A 28 -18.51 11.80 -5.08
C LEU A 28 -18.99 10.64 -5.97
N ILE A 29 -20.31 10.42 -6.06
CA ILE A 29 -20.88 9.42 -6.96
C ILE A 29 -20.64 9.79 -8.42
N LEU A 30 -20.89 11.05 -8.80
CA LEU A 30 -20.67 11.50 -10.17
C LEU A 30 -19.20 11.41 -10.61
N ILE A 31 -18.26 11.73 -9.74
CA ILE A 31 -16.82 11.54 -10.00
C ILE A 31 -16.52 10.07 -10.22
N THR A 32 -17.06 9.19 -9.39
CA THR A 32 -16.84 7.74 -9.47
C THR A 32 -17.36 7.17 -10.79
N GLU A 33 -18.57 7.54 -11.19
CA GLU A 33 -19.25 6.94 -12.33
C GLU A 33 -18.82 7.56 -13.69
N LYS A 34 -18.46 8.84 -13.71
CA LYS A 34 -18.31 9.58 -14.98
C LYS A 34 -16.91 10.16 -15.23
N SER A 35 -16.04 10.20 -14.24
CA SER A 35 -14.76 10.92 -14.37
C SER A 35 -13.52 10.04 -14.18
N LEU A 36 -13.65 8.73 -14.13
CA LEU A 36 -12.52 7.83 -13.95
C LEU A 36 -11.81 7.56 -15.29
N ASN A 37 -10.88 8.44 -15.64
CA ASN A 37 -9.84 8.18 -16.62
C ASN A 37 -8.48 8.63 -16.04
N GLU A 38 -7.39 8.29 -16.72
CA GLU A 38 -6.03 8.52 -16.20
C GLU A 38 -5.72 10.01 -15.97
N LYS A 39 -6.24 10.91 -16.84
CA LYS A 39 -6.02 12.36 -16.75
C LYS A 39 -6.79 12.96 -15.56
N SER A 40 -8.09 12.68 -15.49
CA SER A 40 -8.97 13.19 -14.43
C SER A 40 -8.54 12.67 -13.07
N LEU A 41 -8.25 11.37 -12.94
CA LEU A 41 -7.82 10.79 -11.68
C LEU A 41 -6.45 11.32 -11.23
N SER A 42 -5.49 11.47 -12.16
CA SER A 42 -4.19 12.08 -11.87
C SER A 42 -4.32 13.55 -11.45
N ALA A 43 -5.21 14.31 -12.08
CA ALA A 43 -5.49 15.69 -11.71
C ALA A 43 -6.09 15.78 -10.30
N PHE A 44 -7.05 14.92 -9.99
CA PHE A 44 -7.66 14.87 -8.67
C PHE A 44 -6.65 14.53 -7.56
N VAL A 45 -5.83 13.48 -7.79
CA VAL A 45 -4.73 13.13 -6.87
C VAL A 45 -3.82 14.32 -6.61
N ARG A 46 -3.37 15.02 -7.66
CA ARG A 46 -2.51 16.20 -7.51
C ARG A 46 -3.17 17.32 -6.73
N GLN A 47 -4.48 17.54 -6.92
CA GLN A 47 -5.20 18.56 -6.15
C GLN A 47 -5.33 18.18 -4.67
N ILE A 48 -5.64 16.92 -4.35
CA ILE A 48 -5.66 16.46 -2.95
C ILE A 48 -4.29 16.64 -2.30
N LEU A 49 -3.20 16.30 -3.00
CA LEU A 49 -1.84 16.43 -2.48
C LEU A 49 -1.44 17.88 -2.19
N ARG A 50 -2.02 18.89 -2.84
CA ARG A 50 -1.82 20.31 -2.48
C ARG A 50 -2.35 20.67 -1.10
N TYR A 51 -3.35 19.94 -0.59
CA TYR A 51 -3.91 20.10 0.75
C TYR A 51 -3.37 19.06 1.75
N SER A 52 -2.32 18.37 1.37
CA SER A 52 -1.70 17.30 2.16
C SER A 52 -0.35 17.74 2.72
N GLN A 53 0.09 17.10 3.79
CA GLN A 53 1.46 17.22 4.26
C GLN A 53 2.37 16.39 3.37
N THR A 54 3.12 17.05 2.50
CA THR A 54 3.95 16.40 1.49
C THR A 54 5.43 16.73 1.67
N PHE A 55 6.28 15.89 1.08
CA PHE A 55 7.72 16.12 0.98
C PHE A 55 8.23 15.72 -0.40
N SER A 56 9.47 16.08 -0.71
CA SER A 56 10.14 15.73 -1.94
C SER A 56 11.50 15.12 -1.62
N ASP A 57 11.60 13.80 -1.73
CA ASP A 57 12.84 13.05 -1.56
C ASP A 57 13.06 12.21 -2.82
N GLU A 58 14.14 12.48 -3.54
CA GLU A 58 14.52 11.79 -4.78
C GLU A 58 15.32 10.51 -4.55
N SER A 59 15.58 10.15 -3.29
CA SER A 59 16.24 8.88 -2.98
C SER A 59 15.41 7.69 -3.50
N GLU A 60 16.09 6.59 -3.72
CA GLU A 60 15.43 5.35 -4.13
C GLU A 60 14.67 4.77 -2.95
N MET A 61 13.34 4.94 -2.96
CA MET A 61 12.46 4.38 -1.96
C MET A 61 11.22 3.77 -2.61
N ILE A 62 10.60 2.86 -1.89
CA ILE A 62 9.38 2.18 -2.30
C ILE A 62 8.24 2.42 -1.31
N ASP A 63 7.02 2.48 -1.84
CA ASP A 63 5.79 2.25 -1.10
C ASP A 63 5.20 0.87 -1.46
N ILE A 64 4.69 0.18 -0.46
CA ILE A 64 3.97 -1.09 -0.61
C ILE A 64 2.64 -1.01 0.12
N CYS A 65 1.56 -0.97 -0.62
CA CYS A 65 0.22 -0.78 -0.07
C CYS A 65 -0.85 -1.42 -0.96
N GLY A 66 -2.00 -1.68 -0.39
CA GLY A 66 -3.19 -2.08 -1.12
C GLY A 66 -4.32 -1.08 -0.95
N THR A 67 -5.33 -1.17 -1.79
CA THR A 67 -6.55 -0.38 -1.66
C THR A 67 -7.35 -0.74 -0.42
N GLY A 68 -7.16 -1.95 0.10
CA GLY A 68 -8.03 -2.54 1.10
C GLY A 68 -9.43 -2.81 0.53
N GLY A 69 -10.29 -3.38 1.36
CA GLY A 69 -11.70 -3.55 0.99
C GLY A 69 -12.02 -4.77 0.12
N ASP A 70 -11.09 -5.68 -0.04
CA ASP A 70 -11.25 -6.94 -0.75
C ASP A 70 -12.11 -7.97 -0.01
N GLY A 71 -12.25 -7.83 1.31
CA GLY A 71 -13.06 -8.70 2.16
C GLY A 71 -12.36 -9.99 2.62
N PHE A 72 -11.12 -10.26 2.20
CA PHE A 72 -10.41 -11.50 2.53
C PHE A 72 -9.90 -11.57 3.96
N LYS A 73 -9.75 -10.42 4.64
CA LYS A 73 -9.23 -10.37 6.01
C LYS A 73 -7.91 -11.14 6.18
N SER A 74 -7.04 -11.09 5.16
CA SER A 74 -5.73 -11.72 5.21
C SER A 74 -4.86 -11.13 6.33
N ILE A 75 -3.73 -11.79 6.64
CA ILE A 75 -2.71 -11.22 7.52
C ILE A 75 -2.16 -9.92 6.92
N ASN A 76 -1.42 -9.15 7.72
CA ASN A 76 -0.87 -7.86 7.26
C ASN A 76 0.38 -8.04 6.36
N VAL A 77 0.14 -8.52 5.12
CA VAL A 77 1.18 -8.89 4.14
C VAL A 77 2.12 -7.73 3.85
N SER A 78 1.59 -6.60 3.43
CA SER A 78 2.39 -5.42 3.06
C SER A 78 3.16 -4.83 4.25
N THR A 79 2.62 -4.91 5.49
CA THR A 79 3.33 -4.46 6.70
C THR A 79 4.50 -5.40 7.03
N THR A 80 4.29 -6.71 6.91
CA THR A 80 5.34 -7.72 7.13
C THR A 80 6.44 -7.59 6.06
N SER A 81 6.05 -7.44 4.80
CA SER A 81 6.97 -7.21 3.68
C SER A 81 7.83 -5.96 3.86
N ALA A 82 7.29 -4.88 4.46
CA ALA A 82 8.04 -3.66 4.72
C ALA A 82 9.28 -3.89 5.60
N PHE A 83 9.16 -4.70 6.65
CA PHE A 83 10.30 -5.06 7.51
C PHE A 83 11.32 -5.92 6.76
N ILE A 84 10.87 -6.85 5.91
CA ILE A 84 11.76 -7.69 5.10
C ILE A 84 12.58 -6.84 4.14
N LEU A 85 11.92 -5.92 3.42
CA LEU A 85 12.58 -5.05 2.45
C LEU A 85 13.59 -4.12 3.15
N ALA A 86 13.21 -3.52 4.27
CA ALA A 86 14.07 -2.63 5.03
C ALA A 86 15.31 -3.35 5.58
N ALA A 87 15.17 -4.58 6.08
CA ALA A 87 16.28 -5.42 6.50
C ALA A 87 17.25 -5.74 5.34
N LEU A 88 16.77 -5.74 4.10
CA LEU A 88 17.57 -5.88 2.88
C LEU A 88 18.13 -4.56 2.36
N GLY A 89 18.00 -3.48 3.13
CA GLY A 89 18.56 -2.16 2.79
C GLY A 89 17.74 -1.37 1.77
N VAL A 90 16.47 -1.69 1.58
CA VAL A 90 15.53 -0.87 0.81
C VAL A 90 14.98 0.24 1.69
N LYS A 91 14.99 1.48 1.22
CA LYS A 91 14.30 2.58 1.90
C LYS A 91 12.78 2.45 1.65
N VAL A 92 12.01 2.19 2.70
CA VAL A 92 10.57 1.94 2.62
C VAL A 92 9.79 3.05 3.33
N ALA A 93 9.00 3.80 2.58
CA ALA A 93 8.06 4.78 3.12
C ALA A 93 6.64 4.25 2.93
N LYS A 94 6.21 3.39 3.86
CA LYS A 94 4.92 2.70 3.70
C LYS A 94 3.75 3.60 4.07
N HIS A 95 2.95 3.98 3.08
CA HIS A 95 1.69 4.67 3.30
C HIS A 95 0.61 3.67 3.74
N GLY A 96 -0.09 3.96 4.83
CA GLY A 96 -1.05 3.03 5.42
C GLY A 96 -2.06 3.68 6.34
N ASN A 97 -3.02 2.89 6.80
CA ASN A 97 -4.10 3.34 7.67
C ASN A 97 -4.46 2.27 8.70
N ARG A 98 -5.37 2.62 9.62
CA ARG A 98 -6.12 1.66 10.43
C ARG A 98 -7.08 0.87 9.56
N ALA A 99 -7.54 -0.28 10.08
CA ALA A 99 -8.57 -1.07 9.41
C ALA A 99 -9.84 -0.25 9.16
N ILE A 100 -10.40 -0.39 7.96
CA ILE A 100 -11.74 0.12 7.62
C ILE A 100 -12.70 -1.05 7.42
N SER A 101 -12.23 -2.13 6.80
CA SER A 101 -13.02 -3.32 6.44
C SER A 101 -12.38 -4.64 6.85
N SER A 102 -11.08 -4.66 7.14
CA SER A 102 -10.34 -5.83 7.61
C SER A 102 -10.38 -5.97 9.14
N SER A 103 -9.94 -7.12 9.66
CA SER A 103 -9.86 -7.38 11.12
C SER A 103 -8.83 -6.50 11.82
N SER A 104 -7.76 -6.08 11.12
CA SER A 104 -6.75 -5.14 11.62
C SER A 104 -6.01 -4.47 10.46
N GLY A 105 -5.80 -3.15 10.54
CA GLY A 105 -4.97 -2.41 9.59
C GLY A 105 -3.50 -2.39 10.01
N SER A 106 -2.66 -1.76 9.19
CA SER A 106 -1.22 -1.65 9.48
C SER A 106 -0.95 -0.97 10.82
N THR A 107 -1.65 0.12 11.13
CA THR A 107 -1.47 0.86 12.38
C THR A 107 -1.87 0.02 13.60
N ASP A 108 -2.94 -0.78 13.51
CA ASP A 108 -3.42 -1.61 14.61
C ASP A 108 -2.40 -2.69 14.98
N VAL A 109 -1.78 -3.32 13.98
CA VAL A 109 -0.71 -4.31 14.19
C VAL A 109 0.56 -3.67 14.75
N LEU A 110 0.94 -2.49 14.28
CA LEU A 110 2.10 -1.76 14.80
C LEU A 110 1.92 -1.39 16.29
N GLU A 111 0.73 -0.96 16.68
CA GLU A 111 0.38 -0.71 18.09
C GLU A 111 0.48 -2.00 18.92
N ALA A 112 -0.04 -3.12 18.42
CA ALA A 112 0.08 -4.42 19.09
C ALA A 112 1.56 -4.91 19.20
N LEU A 113 2.43 -4.42 18.31
CA LEU A 113 3.88 -4.62 18.38
C LEU A 113 4.59 -3.61 19.30
N ASN A 114 3.87 -2.69 19.94
CA ASN A 114 4.41 -1.54 20.67
C ASN A 114 5.35 -0.67 19.80
N ILE A 115 5.01 -0.49 18.54
CA ILE A 115 5.69 0.39 17.60
C ILE A 115 4.86 1.66 17.47
N VAL A 116 5.44 2.80 17.85
CA VAL A 116 4.80 4.12 17.70
C VAL A 116 4.98 4.60 16.27
N THR A 117 3.86 4.84 15.58
CA THR A 117 3.90 5.44 14.25
C THR A 117 4.16 6.95 14.36
N PRO A 118 4.96 7.53 13.46
CA PRO A 118 5.21 8.97 13.44
C PRO A 118 3.91 9.77 13.33
N ASN A 119 3.80 10.83 14.12
CA ASN A 119 2.66 11.75 14.14
C ASN A 119 3.00 13.16 13.62
N THR A 120 4.20 13.35 13.10
CA THR A 120 4.65 14.57 12.41
C THR A 120 5.46 14.19 11.17
N LEU A 121 5.51 15.08 10.19
CA LEU A 121 6.35 14.90 9.00
C LEU A 121 7.83 14.78 9.39
N GLU A 122 8.28 15.61 10.33
CA GLU A 122 9.67 15.59 10.83
C GLU A 122 10.03 14.23 11.44
N SER A 123 9.18 13.71 12.33
CA SER A 123 9.40 12.39 12.96
C SER A 123 9.37 11.25 11.94
N ALA A 124 8.50 11.34 10.92
CA ALA A 124 8.45 10.36 9.84
C ALA A 124 9.73 10.34 9.01
N LEU A 125 10.24 11.52 8.62
CA LEU A 125 11.48 11.65 7.87
C LEU A 125 12.71 11.25 8.70
N LYS A 126 12.74 11.60 10.00
CA LYS A 126 13.79 11.17 10.93
C LYS A 126 13.83 9.64 11.04
N GLN A 127 12.67 9.01 11.21
CA GLN A 127 12.58 7.54 11.27
C GLN A 127 13.04 6.91 9.95
N LEU A 128 12.56 7.41 8.81
CA LEU A 128 12.94 6.94 7.49
C LEU A 128 14.45 7.03 7.23
N ASN A 129 15.08 8.13 7.63
CA ASN A 129 16.52 8.33 7.43
C ASN A 129 17.38 7.48 8.37
N ASN A 130 16.94 7.27 9.62
CA ASN A 130 17.71 6.52 10.60
C ASN A 130 17.53 5.01 10.48
N GLN A 131 16.33 4.57 10.10
CA GLN A 131 15.95 3.15 10.10
C GLN A 131 15.74 2.59 8.69
N GLY A 132 15.68 3.42 7.65
CA GLY A 132 15.32 2.98 6.31
C GLY A 132 13.84 2.61 6.14
N LEU A 133 13.03 2.67 7.19
CA LEU A 133 11.60 2.34 7.19
C LEU A 133 10.82 3.38 7.99
N SER A 134 9.72 3.87 7.42
CA SER A 134 8.73 4.66 8.15
C SER A 134 7.32 4.31 7.71
N PHE A 135 6.39 4.27 8.67
CA PHE A 135 4.96 4.04 8.42
C PHE A 135 4.24 5.38 8.43
N LEU A 136 3.78 5.80 7.24
CA LEU A 136 3.13 7.08 7.02
C LEU A 136 1.62 6.91 7.22
N HIS A 137 1.11 7.37 8.37
CA HIS A 137 -0.30 7.23 8.72
C HIS A 137 -1.19 8.19 7.92
N ALA A 138 -1.97 7.68 6.98
CA ALA A 138 -2.73 8.45 5.99
C ALA A 138 -3.61 9.58 6.58
N PRO A 139 -4.36 9.42 7.67
CA PRO A 139 -5.15 10.49 8.27
C PRO A 139 -4.34 11.72 8.68
N PHE A 140 -3.08 11.52 9.08
CA PHE A 140 -2.20 12.63 9.43
C PHE A 140 -1.77 13.42 8.19
N PHE A 141 -1.44 12.72 7.10
CA PHE A 141 -0.94 13.36 5.88
C PHE A 141 -2.03 14.02 5.03
N HIS A 142 -3.30 13.57 5.11
CA HIS A 142 -4.37 13.95 4.20
C HIS A 142 -5.60 14.51 4.93
N PRO A 143 -5.56 15.74 5.47
CA PRO A 143 -6.71 16.33 6.18
C PRO A 143 -7.97 16.40 5.31
N LEU A 144 -7.86 16.74 4.01
CA LEU A 144 -9.00 16.76 3.08
C LEU A 144 -9.73 15.41 3.03
N VAL A 145 -9.01 14.30 3.01
CA VAL A 145 -9.61 12.96 3.01
C VAL A 145 -10.32 12.69 4.36
N GLY A 146 -9.77 13.23 5.43
CA GLY A 146 -10.37 13.17 6.78
C GLY A 146 -11.72 13.88 6.86
N GLU A 147 -11.85 15.06 6.25
CA GLU A 147 -13.11 15.82 6.19
C GLU A 147 -14.24 15.04 5.50
N LEU A 148 -13.92 14.18 4.56
CA LEU A 148 -14.90 13.37 3.84
C LEU A 148 -15.28 12.06 4.55
N LYS A 149 -14.67 11.74 5.70
CA LYS A 149 -14.87 10.45 6.39
C LYS A 149 -16.33 10.19 6.75
N GLU A 150 -17.00 11.19 7.33
CA GLU A 150 -18.42 11.07 7.72
C GLU A 150 -19.31 10.89 6.50
N ILE A 151 -19.12 11.71 5.46
CA ILE A 151 -19.92 11.63 4.22
C ILE A 151 -19.78 10.24 3.60
N ARG A 152 -18.56 9.74 3.45
CA ARG A 152 -18.26 8.42 2.90
C ARG A 152 -18.89 7.28 3.71
N SER A 153 -18.84 7.39 5.04
CA SER A 153 -19.44 6.41 5.94
C SER A 153 -20.96 6.38 5.80
N ARG A 154 -21.61 7.55 5.73
CA ARG A 154 -23.07 7.66 5.58
C ARG A 154 -23.56 7.29 4.18
N LEU A 155 -22.73 7.48 3.16
CA LEU A 155 -23.05 7.10 1.78
C LEU A 155 -23.21 5.57 1.64
N GLY A 156 -22.41 4.79 2.37
CA GLY A 156 -22.53 3.33 2.41
C GLY A 156 -22.20 2.61 1.09
N VAL A 157 -21.71 3.35 0.08
CA VAL A 157 -21.30 2.80 -1.21
C VAL A 157 -19.84 3.13 -1.53
N ARG A 158 -19.24 2.34 -2.41
CA ARG A 158 -17.87 2.57 -2.86
C ARG A 158 -17.80 3.80 -3.75
N THR A 159 -16.73 4.59 -3.58
CA THR A 159 -16.45 5.79 -4.36
C THR A 159 -14.99 5.77 -4.84
N VAL A 160 -14.61 6.75 -5.65
CA VAL A 160 -13.21 6.96 -6.09
C VAL A 160 -12.22 6.91 -4.92
N PHE A 161 -12.62 7.33 -3.72
CA PHE A 161 -11.77 7.27 -2.51
C PHE A 161 -11.40 5.85 -2.05
N ASN A 162 -12.07 4.83 -2.54
CA ASN A 162 -11.69 3.44 -2.24
C ASN A 162 -10.44 2.98 -3.01
N VAL A 163 -10.04 3.70 -4.05
CA VAL A 163 -8.82 3.42 -4.83
C VAL A 163 -7.77 4.52 -4.74
N LEU A 164 -8.12 5.68 -4.17
CA LEU A 164 -7.21 6.83 -4.06
C LEU A 164 -6.10 6.64 -3.03
N GLY A 165 -6.35 5.87 -1.95
CA GLY A 165 -5.39 5.76 -0.84
C GLY A 165 -3.94 5.52 -1.28
N PRO A 166 -3.66 4.46 -2.06
CA PRO A 166 -2.32 4.18 -2.58
C PRO A 166 -1.75 5.24 -3.52
N LEU A 167 -2.60 6.02 -4.20
CA LEU A 167 -2.17 7.08 -5.12
C LEU A 167 -1.75 8.36 -4.40
N LEU A 168 -2.14 8.52 -3.14
CA LEU A 168 -1.91 9.72 -2.33
C LEU A 168 -0.61 9.64 -1.51
N HIS A 169 0.42 8.95 -2.00
CA HIS A 169 1.68 8.88 -1.26
C HIS A 169 2.28 10.28 -1.07
N PRO A 170 2.66 10.68 0.19
CA PRO A 170 3.09 12.04 0.49
C PRO A 170 4.46 12.43 -0.08
N ASN A 171 5.33 11.46 -0.46
CA ASN A 171 6.51 11.80 -1.24
C ASN A 171 6.15 12.07 -2.70
N LEU A 172 6.22 13.34 -3.11
CA LEU A 172 5.92 13.77 -4.48
C LEU A 172 6.93 13.23 -5.53
N LYS A 173 8.08 12.71 -5.07
CA LYS A 173 9.17 12.15 -5.89
C LYS A 173 9.35 10.64 -5.71
N LEU A 174 8.33 9.95 -5.18
CA LEU A 174 8.38 8.50 -5.02
C LEU A 174 8.65 7.80 -6.36
N LYS A 175 9.69 6.93 -6.40
CA LYS A 175 10.12 6.26 -7.63
C LYS A 175 9.50 4.89 -7.80
N TYR A 176 9.35 4.12 -6.72
CA TYR A 176 8.93 2.72 -6.76
C TYR A 176 7.66 2.49 -5.96
N GLN A 177 6.75 1.68 -6.51
CA GLN A 177 5.50 1.37 -5.80
C GLN A 177 4.96 0.00 -6.20
N LEU A 178 4.66 -0.86 -5.22
CA LEU A 178 3.81 -2.04 -5.42
C LEU A 178 2.46 -1.73 -4.81
N MET A 179 1.44 -1.73 -5.65
CA MET A 179 0.08 -1.37 -5.29
C MET A 179 -0.88 -2.55 -5.52
N GLY A 180 -1.48 -3.04 -4.46
CA GLY A 180 -2.59 -3.97 -4.55
C GLY A 180 -3.92 -3.29 -4.87
N ASN A 181 -4.77 -3.95 -5.65
CA ASN A 181 -6.08 -3.44 -6.03
C ASN A 181 -7.12 -4.55 -6.16
N TYR A 182 -8.20 -4.47 -5.40
CA TYR A 182 -9.30 -5.44 -5.48
C TYR A 182 -10.26 -5.18 -6.65
N HIS A 183 -10.33 -3.94 -7.17
CA HIS A 183 -11.35 -3.49 -8.11
C HIS A 183 -10.92 -3.68 -9.57
N ALA A 184 -11.27 -4.81 -10.18
CA ALA A 184 -10.85 -5.18 -11.53
C ALA A 184 -11.08 -4.09 -12.61
N PRO A 185 -12.22 -3.38 -12.67
CA PRO A 185 -12.47 -2.39 -13.72
C PRO A 185 -11.46 -1.24 -13.80
N VAL A 186 -10.82 -0.88 -12.68
CA VAL A 186 -9.83 0.22 -12.65
C VAL A 186 -8.38 -0.28 -12.62
N HIS A 187 -8.15 -1.59 -12.69
CA HIS A 187 -6.83 -2.17 -12.49
C HIS A 187 -5.78 -1.58 -13.45
N ARG A 188 -6.08 -1.52 -14.75
CA ARG A 188 -5.21 -0.87 -15.75
C ARG A 188 -5.10 0.64 -15.55
N LEU A 189 -6.20 1.30 -15.23
CA LEU A 189 -6.22 2.75 -15.01
C LEU A 189 -5.21 3.17 -13.92
N LEU A 190 -5.07 2.37 -12.86
CA LEU A 190 -4.19 2.70 -11.72
C LEU A 190 -2.72 2.74 -12.13
N ILE A 191 -2.24 1.82 -12.97
CA ILE A 191 -0.84 1.85 -13.43
C ILE A 191 -0.57 3.06 -14.35
N GLU A 192 -1.54 3.47 -15.16
CA GLU A 192 -1.45 4.68 -16.00
C GLU A 192 -1.39 5.95 -15.12
N VAL A 193 -2.16 5.98 -14.02
CA VAL A 193 -2.09 7.07 -13.05
C VAL A 193 -0.72 7.09 -12.35
N LEU A 194 -0.19 5.95 -11.92
CA LEU A 194 1.15 5.88 -11.31
C LEU A 194 2.24 6.39 -12.26
N LYS A 195 2.14 6.05 -13.57
CA LYS A 195 2.99 6.61 -14.63
C LYS A 195 2.89 8.14 -14.69
N ASN A 196 1.66 8.68 -14.70
CA ASN A 196 1.40 10.13 -14.72
C ASN A 196 1.88 10.84 -13.44
N LEU A 197 1.94 10.14 -12.31
CA LEU A 197 2.49 10.64 -11.05
C LEU A 197 4.02 10.54 -10.99
N GLY A 198 4.68 10.05 -12.04
CA GLY A 198 6.13 10.03 -12.17
C GLY A 198 6.82 8.83 -11.51
N ARG A 199 6.12 7.71 -11.28
CA ARG A 199 6.78 6.47 -10.84
C ARG A 199 7.72 5.98 -11.94
N LYS A 200 8.94 5.58 -11.55
CA LYS A 200 9.93 5.00 -12.46
C LYS A 200 9.63 3.52 -12.73
N LYS A 201 9.31 2.79 -11.67
CA LYS A 201 8.86 1.40 -11.75
C LYS A 201 7.74 1.17 -10.74
N ALA A 202 6.67 0.54 -11.18
CA ALA A 202 5.53 0.23 -10.32
C ALA A 202 4.84 -1.05 -10.79
N LEU A 203 4.26 -1.77 -9.84
CA LEU A 203 3.36 -2.87 -10.10
C LEU A 203 1.99 -2.57 -9.52
N VAL A 204 0.94 -2.72 -10.32
CA VAL A 204 -0.43 -2.82 -9.82
C VAL A 204 -0.85 -4.27 -9.91
N VAL A 205 -1.17 -4.88 -8.77
CA VAL A 205 -1.39 -6.32 -8.65
C VAL A 205 -2.80 -6.63 -8.16
N ARG A 206 -3.33 -7.77 -8.58
CA ARG A 206 -4.64 -8.25 -8.15
C ARG A 206 -4.73 -9.76 -8.28
N GLY A 207 -5.11 -10.47 -7.23
CA GLY A 207 -5.51 -11.87 -7.31
C GLY A 207 -6.80 -12.03 -8.12
N ASN A 208 -6.90 -13.06 -8.95
CA ASN A 208 -8.13 -13.36 -9.68
C ASN A 208 -9.29 -13.73 -8.74
N ASP A 209 -8.96 -14.22 -7.56
CA ASP A 209 -9.89 -14.39 -6.43
C ASP A 209 -10.46 -13.07 -5.89
N GLY A 210 -9.88 -11.93 -6.23
CA GLY A 210 -10.30 -10.60 -5.80
C GLY A 210 -9.43 -9.96 -4.73
N MET A 211 -8.37 -10.64 -4.30
CA MET A 211 -7.42 -10.13 -3.31
C MET A 211 -6.67 -8.90 -3.83
N ASP A 212 -6.46 -7.90 -2.98
CA ASP A 212 -5.67 -6.69 -3.30
C ASP A 212 -4.16 -6.90 -3.01
N GLU A 213 -3.68 -8.12 -3.26
CA GLU A 213 -2.29 -8.55 -3.15
C GLU A 213 -2.01 -9.58 -4.24
N LEU A 214 -0.76 -10.01 -4.41
CA LEU A 214 -0.45 -11.22 -5.15
C LEU A 214 -0.96 -12.41 -4.35
N SER A 215 -1.89 -13.15 -4.93
CA SER A 215 -2.56 -14.26 -4.25
C SER A 215 -1.69 -15.52 -4.24
N ILE A 216 -1.69 -16.20 -3.10
CA ILE A 216 -1.16 -17.57 -2.98
C ILE A 216 -2.26 -18.62 -3.24
N CYS A 217 -3.52 -18.17 -3.37
CA CYS A 217 -4.68 -19.03 -3.54
C CYS A 217 -5.12 -19.15 -5.00
N ASP A 218 -4.76 -18.19 -5.84
CA ASP A 218 -5.16 -18.14 -7.24
C ASP A 218 -4.08 -17.48 -8.10
N GLU A 219 -4.30 -17.43 -9.42
CA GLU A 219 -3.53 -16.62 -10.35
C GLU A 219 -3.67 -15.15 -10.01
N SER A 220 -2.63 -14.36 -10.25
CA SER A 220 -2.64 -12.92 -10.06
C SER A 220 -2.33 -12.20 -11.35
N LYS A 221 -3.12 -11.15 -11.65
CA LYS A 221 -2.91 -10.25 -12.78
C LYS A 221 -2.05 -9.08 -12.35
N ILE A 222 -1.09 -8.71 -13.18
CA ILE A 222 -0.12 -7.65 -12.94
C ILE A 222 -0.11 -6.69 -14.13
N TYR A 223 -0.14 -5.38 -13.83
CA TYR A 223 0.34 -4.34 -14.72
C TYR A 223 1.65 -3.80 -14.16
N GLU A 224 2.72 -3.92 -14.94
CA GLU A 224 4.05 -3.43 -14.58
C GLU A 224 4.41 -2.22 -15.40
N LEU A 225 4.73 -1.12 -14.74
CA LEU A 225 5.37 0.05 -15.30
C LEU A 225 6.88 -0.08 -15.11
N CYS A 226 7.65 -0.02 -16.19
CA CYS A 226 9.10 0.03 -16.16
C CYS A 226 9.59 0.98 -17.25
N GLU A 227 10.37 2.01 -16.87
CA GLU A 227 10.94 3.00 -17.79
C GLU A 227 9.95 3.61 -18.79
N GLY A 228 8.72 3.83 -18.34
CA GLY A 228 7.65 4.44 -19.15
C GLY A 228 6.80 3.46 -19.95
N GLU A 229 7.20 2.20 -20.07
CA GLU A 229 6.42 1.14 -20.73
C GLU A 229 5.53 0.41 -19.70
N ILE A 230 4.35 -0.01 -20.16
CA ILE A 230 3.40 -0.78 -19.34
C ILE A 230 3.23 -2.16 -19.96
N LEU A 231 3.60 -3.17 -19.18
CA LEU A 231 3.40 -4.58 -19.52
C LEU A 231 2.23 -5.14 -18.73
N GLU A 232 1.51 -6.09 -19.34
CA GLU A 232 0.42 -6.83 -18.71
C GLU A 232 0.73 -8.31 -18.76
N TYR A 233 0.69 -8.99 -17.63
CA TYR A 233 0.89 -10.43 -17.52
C TYR A 233 0.21 -10.99 -16.29
N SER A 234 0.13 -12.31 -16.23
CA SER A 234 -0.36 -13.07 -15.07
C SER A 234 0.73 -13.96 -14.52
N ILE A 235 0.61 -14.27 -13.23
CA ILE A 235 1.47 -15.21 -12.54
C ILE A 235 0.65 -16.21 -11.73
N CYS A 236 1.19 -17.43 -11.59
CA CYS A 236 0.68 -18.43 -10.66
C CYS A 236 1.72 -18.68 -9.54
N PRO A 237 1.30 -18.96 -8.30
CA PRO A 237 2.21 -19.27 -7.19
C PRO A 237 3.21 -20.37 -7.51
N GLU A 238 2.77 -21.37 -8.26
CA GLU A 238 3.56 -22.55 -8.64
C GLU A 238 4.80 -22.21 -9.48
N GLN A 239 4.76 -21.12 -10.26
CA GLN A 239 5.90 -20.63 -11.05
C GLN A 239 7.10 -20.23 -10.16
N PHE A 240 6.81 -19.93 -8.89
CA PHE A 240 7.81 -19.54 -7.90
C PHE A 240 8.06 -20.64 -6.86
N GLY A 241 7.54 -21.86 -7.11
CA GLY A 241 7.72 -23.01 -6.22
C GLY A 241 6.86 -22.97 -4.96
N PHE A 242 5.82 -22.14 -4.92
CA PHE A 242 4.82 -22.16 -3.87
C PHE A 242 3.70 -23.12 -4.20
N LYS A 243 3.08 -23.70 -3.18
CA LYS A 243 1.86 -24.49 -3.34
C LYS A 243 0.65 -23.55 -3.25
N ARG A 244 -0.34 -23.82 -4.09
CA ARG A 244 -1.62 -23.12 -3.99
C ARG A 244 -2.30 -23.45 -2.66
N ALA A 245 -2.74 -22.44 -1.95
CA ALA A 245 -3.38 -22.54 -0.64
C ALA A 245 -4.89 -22.31 -0.71
N PHE A 246 -5.59 -22.62 0.36
CA PHE A 246 -6.98 -22.20 0.55
C PHE A 246 -7.04 -20.86 1.28
N HIS A 247 -8.05 -20.04 1.02
CA HIS A 247 -8.24 -18.76 1.69
C HIS A 247 -8.28 -18.87 3.22
N SER A 248 -8.84 -19.97 3.75
CA SER A 248 -8.87 -20.23 5.19
C SER A 248 -7.49 -20.33 5.84
N GLU A 249 -6.44 -20.62 5.07
CA GLU A 249 -5.07 -20.78 5.56
C GLU A 249 -4.33 -19.46 5.70
N ILE A 250 -4.83 -18.37 5.07
CA ILE A 250 -4.19 -17.05 5.05
C ILE A 250 -4.95 -16.00 5.86
N ILE A 251 -6.09 -16.38 6.46
CA ILE A 251 -6.92 -15.46 7.25
C ILE A 251 -6.11 -14.95 8.44
N GLY A 252 -6.11 -13.61 8.60
CA GLY A 252 -5.68 -12.93 9.80
C GLY A 252 -6.80 -12.93 10.86
N SER A 253 -6.44 -12.52 12.05
CA SER A 253 -7.34 -12.50 13.19
C SER A 253 -7.28 -11.15 13.90
N SER A 254 -7.15 -11.11 15.21
CA SER A 254 -6.96 -9.87 15.96
C SER A 254 -5.63 -9.20 15.61
N ALA A 255 -5.50 -7.90 15.91
CA ALA A 255 -4.23 -7.19 15.75
C ALA A 255 -3.08 -7.86 16.52
N TYR A 256 -3.38 -8.44 17.69
CA TYR A 256 -2.42 -9.17 18.51
C TYR A 256 -1.95 -10.47 17.83
N ASP A 257 -2.87 -11.26 17.28
CA ASP A 257 -2.52 -12.50 16.58
C ASP A 257 -1.74 -12.20 15.30
N ASN A 258 -2.16 -11.18 14.54
CA ASN A 258 -1.44 -10.75 13.33
C ASN A 258 -0.04 -10.21 13.67
N ALA A 259 0.14 -9.55 14.81
CA ALA A 259 1.45 -9.15 15.32
C ALA A 259 2.34 -10.34 15.68
N LYS A 260 1.74 -11.42 16.21
CA LYS A 260 2.45 -12.68 16.46
C LYS A 260 2.84 -13.35 15.15
N ASP A 261 1.88 -13.49 14.20
CA ASP A 261 2.16 -14.07 12.88
C ASP A 261 3.30 -13.32 12.17
N LEU A 262 3.28 -11.98 12.20
CA LEU A 262 4.35 -11.14 11.68
C LEU A 262 5.71 -11.52 12.28
N LYS A 263 5.83 -11.58 13.61
CA LYS A 263 7.10 -11.96 14.27
C LYS A 263 7.56 -13.37 13.91
N ASP A 264 6.62 -14.31 13.81
CA ASP A 264 6.92 -15.70 13.49
C ASP A 264 7.36 -15.85 12.02
N ILE A 265 6.80 -15.07 11.09
CA ILE A 265 7.25 -14.95 9.70
C ILE A 265 8.66 -14.34 9.64
N LEU A 266 8.89 -13.16 10.26
CA LEU A 266 10.18 -12.48 10.20
C LEU A 266 11.33 -13.28 10.84
N SER A 267 11.01 -14.19 11.76
CA SER A 267 11.99 -15.08 12.41
C SER A 267 12.16 -16.43 11.70
N GLY A 268 11.41 -16.71 10.61
CA GLY A 268 11.44 -18.01 9.92
C GLY A 268 10.79 -19.16 10.69
N ARG A 269 10.15 -18.90 11.85
CA ARG A 269 9.45 -19.93 12.63
C ARG A 269 8.13 -20.36 12.02
N MET A 270 7.46 -19.46 11.29
CA MET A 270 6.24 -19.78 10.54
C MET A 270 6.61 -20.33 9.16
N GLN A 271 5.89 -21.35 8.74
CA GLN A 271 5.94 -21.95 7.41
C GLN A 271 4.51 -22.09 6.87
N GLY A 272 4.35 -22.40 5.59
CA GLY A 272 3.06 -22.63 4.94
C GLY A 272 2.43 -21.37 4.38
N ALA A 273 1.12 -21.37 4.13
CA ALA A 273 0.44 -20.42 3.29
C ALA A 273 0.64 -18.94 3.68
N LYS A 274 0.63 -18.60 4.96
CA LYS A 274 0.87 -17.23 5.42
C LYS A 274 2.29 -16.74 5.14
N PHE A 275 3.27 -17.61 5.38
CA PHE A 275 4.67 -17.32 5.07
C PHE A 275 4.87 -17.16 3.57
N ASP A 276 4.35 -18.08 2.78
CA ASP A 276 4.45 -18.10 1.32
C ASP A 276 3.80 -16.85 0.70
N LEU A 277 2.62 -16.46 1.21
CA LEU A 277 1.93 -15.24 0.78
C LEU A 277 2.79 -13.98 1.01
N VAL A 278 3.43 -13.86 2.19
CA VAL A 278 4.31 -12.72 2.48
C VAL A 278 5.55 -12.76 1.59
N VAL A 279 6.19 -13.92 1.43
CA VAL A 279 7.40 -14.03 0.59
C VAL A 279 7.06 -13.72 -0.87
N LEU A 280 5.91 -14.20 -1.40
CA LEU A 280 5.44 -13.88 -2.75
C LEU A 280 5.30 -12.37 -2.97
N ASN A 281 4.67 -11.66 -2.06
CA ASN A 281 4.49 -10.20 -2.18
C ASN A 281 5.80 -9.45 -1.94
N ALA A 282 6.61 -9.84 -0.96
CA ALA A 282 7.89 -9.22 -0.66
C ALA A 282 8.89 -9.35 -1.82
N MET A 283 8.94 -10.51 -2.52
CA MET A 283 9.88 -10.68 -3.64
C MET A 283 9.53 -9.80 -4.84
N PHE A 284 8.24 -9.61 -5.13
CA PHE A 284 7.83 -8.67 -6.17
C PHE A 284 8.06 -7.21 -5.74
N ALA A 285 7.90 -6.88 -4.45
CA ALA A 285 8.24 -5.57 -3.94
C ALA A 285 9.76 -5.28 -4.00
N LEU A 286 10.61 -6.26 -3.68
CA LEU A 286 12.06 -6.14 -3.77
C LEU A 286 12.53 -5.97 -5.22
N TYR A 287 11.91 -6.70 -6.15
CA TYR A 287 12.11 -6.55 -7.60
C TYR A 287 11.65 -5.15 -8.08
N THR A 288 10.50 -4.68 -7.60
CA THR A 288 9.98 -3.34 -7.93
C THR A 288 10.91 -2.24 -7.44
N ALA A 289 11.51 -2.41 -6.26
CA ALA A 289 12.51 -1.49 -5.69
C ALA A 289 13.87 -1.53 -6.43
N ASN A 290 13.99 -2.30 -7.52
CA ASN A 290 15.20 -2.46 -8.33
C ASN A 290 16.41 -2.99 -7.54
N LYS A 291 16.15 -3.82 -6.49
CA LYS A 291 17.20 -4.45 -5.67
C LYS A 291 17.49 -5.90 -6.08
N ALA A 292 16.68 -6.45 -6.97
CA ALA A 292 16.87 -7.78 -7.55
C ALA A 292 16.57 -7.73 -9.04
N SER A 293 17.27 -8.53 -9.83
CA SER A 293 17.10 -8.59 -11.30
C SER A 293 15.83 -9.31 -11.73
N SER A 294 15.28 -10.15 -10.85
CA SER A 294 14.02 -10.86 -11.06
C SER A 294 13.34 -11.17 -9.73
N PRO A 295 12.03 -11.50 -9.73
CA PRO A 295 11.35 -11.98 -8.53
C PRO A 295 11.97 -13.23 -7.92
N LEU A 296 12.48 -14.17 -8.72
CA LEU A 296 13.13 -15.39 -8.22
C LEU A 296 14.43 -15.06 -7.46
N VAL A 297 15.27 -14.18 -8.00
CA VAL A 297 16.47 -13.71 -7.30
C VAL A 297 16.08 -13.01 -6.00
N ALA A 298 15.02 -12.19 -6.02
CA ALA A 298 14.50 -11.55 -4.82
C ALA A 298 14.03 -12.57 -3.77
N LYS A 299 13.37 -13.66 -4.19
CA LYS A 299 12.96 -14.74 -3.29
C LYS A 299 14.16 -15.34 -2.53
N ASP A 300 15.23 -15.68 -3.26
CA ASP A 300 16.42 -16.26 -2.64
C ASP A 300 17.05 -15.33 -1.62
N MET A 301 17.18 -14.04 -1.96
CA MET A 301 17.68 -13.00 -1.05
C MET A 301 16.82 -12.88 0.23
N ILE A 302 15.49 -12.93 0.09
CA ILE A 302 14.54 -12.86 1.21
C ILE A 302 14.68 -14.06 2.11
N LEU A 303 14.69 -15.27 1.55
CA LEU A 303 14.79 -16.50 2.33
C LEU A 303 16.13 -16.57 3.08
N GLU A 304 17.23 -16.20 2.43
CA GLU A 304 18.55 -16.10 3.08
C GLU A 304 18.50 -15.10 4.26
N ALA A 305 17.93 -13.92 4.06
CA ALA A 305 17.85 -12.89 5.11
C ALA A 305 16.95 -13.32 6.28
N ILE A 306 15.85 -14.02 6.02
CA ILE A 306 14.98 -14.56 7.08
C ILE A 306 15.70 -15.66 7.87
N TYR A 307 16.26 -16.67 7.19
CA TYR A 307 16.87 -17.83 7.83
C TYR A 307 18.23 -17.54 8.49
N SER A 308 18.96 -16.52 8.03
CA SER A 308 20.16 -16.05 8.73
C SER A 308 19.84 -15.24 10.00
N GLY A 309 18.57 -14.92 10.24
CA GLY A 309 18.15 -14.06 11.37
C GLY A 309 18.28 -12.56 11.14
N LYS A 310 18.79 -12.11 9.99
CA LYS A 310 18.99 -10.70 9.66
C LYS A 310 17.69 -9.90 9.76
N VAL A 311 16.56 -10.47 9.28
CA VAL A 311 15.27 -9.78 9.28
C VAL A 311 14.73 -9.59 10.69
N ILE A 312 14.81 -10.61 11.54
CA ILE A 312 14.31 -10.51 12.92
C ILE A 312 15.19 -9.63 13.80
N GLU A 313 16.50 -9.56 13.53
CA GLU A 313 17.42 -8.63 14.20
C GLU A 313 17.07 -7.19 13.84
N TYR A 314 16.94 -6.87 12.55
CA TYR A 314 16.48 -5.56 12.09
C TYR A 314 15.13 -5.16 12.73
N PHE A 315 14.16 -6.10 12.78
CA PHE A 315 12.87 -5.84 13.41
C PHE A 315 13.01 -5.45 14.88
N LYS A 316 13.87 -6.13 15.65
CA LYS A 316 14.11 -5.82 17.07
C LYS A 316 14.74 -4.44 17.24
N GLU A 317 15.71 -4.09 16.41
CA GLU A 317 16.36 -2.77 16.43
C GLU A 317 15.35 -1.66 16.09
N TYR A 318 14.55 -1.86 15.03
CA TYR A 318 13.48 -0.95 14.66
C TYR A 318 12.45 -0.79 15.78
N GLN A 319 12.01 -1.89 16.40
CA GLN A 319 11.07 -1.87 17.52
C GLN A 319 11.65 -1.14 18.74
N ALA A 320 12.92 -1.31 19.03
CA ALA A 320 13.59 -0.60 20.13
C ALA A 320 13.65 0.92 19.85
N TYR A 321 13.97 1.31 18.61
CA TYR A 321 13.99 2.70 18.18
C TYR A 321 12.58 3.35 18.21
N ALA A 322 11.56 2.64 17.76
CA ALA A 322 10.21 3.17 17.65
C ALA A 322 9.38 3.15 18.96
N LYS A 323 9.93 2.62 20.04
CA LYS A 323 9.35 2.69 21.39
C LYS A 323 9.73 3.98 22.14
N ALA A 324 10.77 4.63 21.71
CA ALA A 324 11.31 5.84 22.32
C ALA A 324 10.62 7.09 21.77
#